data_034a614c0996f5d6dfc1696941de143d
#
_entry.id   034a614c0996f5d6dfc1696941de143d
#
_cell.length_a   1.000
_cell.length_b   1.000
_cell.length_c   1.000
_cell.angle_alpha   90.00
_cell.angle_beta   90.00
_cell.angle_gamma   90.00
#
_symmetry.space_group_name_H-M   'P 1'
#
loop_
_entity.id
_entity.type
_entity.pdbx_description
1 polymer ?
#
loop_
_entity_poly.entity_id
_entity_poly.type
_entity_poly.pdbx_seq_one_letter_code
_entity_poly.pdbx_strand_id
1 'polypeptide(L)'
;MSQYIISRPAIRDLESISAYFTDVNIEAGEKFLQGFSKRCKQLASFPNIGRSYDDLQIGLRGLTMSGYIVLYRLIDDGIEIVRVVNGRQDLGALFDPDL
;
A
#
# COMPACT_ATOMS: atom_id res chain seq x y z
N MET A 1 -15.13 2.72 14.69
CA MET A 1 -14.47 3.71 13.81
C MET A 1 -13.41 3.02 12.98
N SER A 2 -13.36 3.39 11.71
CA SER A 2 -12.43 2.78 10.78
C SER A 2 -11.04 3.38 10.94
N GLN A 3 -10.05 2.54 11.17
CA GLN A 3 -8.65 2.95 11.33
C GLN A 3 -7.78 2.27 10.29
N TYR A 4 -6.59 2.81 10.08
CA TYR A 4 -5.58 2.08 9.32
C TYR A 4 -4.25 2.10 10.09
N ILE A 5 -3.53 1.01 9.98
CA ILE A 5 -2.18 0.90 10.49
C ILE A 5 -1.24 0.54 9.33
N ILE A 6 0.02 0.88 9.47
CA ILE A 6 1.01 0.66 8.41
C ILE A 6 2.08 -0.27 8.97
N SER A 7 2.28 -1.42 8.30
CA SER A 7 3.29 -2.39 8.72
C SER A 7 4.70 -1.79 8.57
N ARG A 8 5.67 -2.36 9.27
CA ARG A 8 7.07 -1.92 9.15
C ARG A 8 7.61 -2.06 7.72
N PRO A 9 7.38 -3.17 7.01
CA PRO A 9 7.80 -3.25 5.61
C PRO A 9 7.16 -2.18 4.73
N ALA A 10 5.88 -1.86 4.96
CA ALA A 10 5.20 -0.80 4.20
C ALA A 10 5.79 0.58 4.51
N ILE A 11 6.16 0.83 5.76
CA ILE A 11 6.84 2.08 6.13
C ILE A 11 8.15 2.21 5.35
N ARG A 12 8.94 1.14 5.25
CA ARG A 12 10.18 1.15 4.48
C ARG A 12 9.92 1.39 3.00
N ASP A 13 8.87 0.79 2.46
CA ASP A 13 8.45 1.04 1.07
C ASP A 13 8.16 2.53 0.87
N LEU A 14 7.40 3.13 1.77
CA LEU A 14 7.02 4.55 1.68
C LEU A 14 8.23 5.47 1.79
N GLU A 15 9.17 5.15 2.66
CA GLU A 15 10.40 5.93 2.78
C GLU A 15 11.18 5.95 1.47
N SER A 16 11.34 4.78 0.84
CA SER A 16 12.04 4.65 -0.44
C SER A 16 11.33 5.39 -1.57
N ILE A 17 10.01 5.25 -1.63
CA ILE A 17 9.20 5.89 -2.68
C ILE A 17 9.20 7.40 -2.49
N SER A 18 9.05 7.86 -1.26
CA SER A 18 9.06 9.29 -0.94
C SER A 18 10.40 9.93 -1.29
N ALA A 19 11.50 9.24 -0.98
CA ALA A 19 12.85 9.70 -1.32
C ALA A 19 13.02 9.83 -2.84
N TYR A 20 12.51 8.86 -3.59
CA TYR A 20 12.54 8.91 -5.06
C TYR A 20 11.82 10.15 -5.59
N PHE A 21 10.61 10.40 -5.13
CA PHE A 21 9.84 11.56 -5.58
C PHE A 21 10.48 12.88 -5.13
N THR A 22 11.04 12.92 -3.93
CA THR A 22 11.71 14.12 -3.40
C THR A 22 12.96 14.47 -4.22
N ASP A 23 13.65 13.46 -4.76
CA ASP A 23 14.79 13.70 -5.66
C ASP A 23 14.37 14.38 -6.95
N VAL A 24 13.12 14.18 -7.41
CA VAL A 24 12.55 14.89 -8.55
C VAL A 24 12.26 16.36 -8.15
N ASN A 25 11.47 16.53 -7.10
CA ASN A 25 11.28 17.80 -6.38
C ASN A 25 10.52 17.52 -5.08
N ILE A 26 10.64 18.45 -4.12
CA ILE A 26 10.03 18.31 -2.80
C ILE A 26 8.51 18.20 -2.90
N GLU A 27 7.89 18.98 -3.79
CA GLU A 27 6.44 18.95 -3.96
C GLU A 27 5.93 17.59 -4.41
N ALA A 28 6.67 16.90 -5.27
CA ALA A 28 6.29 15.57 -5.75
C ALA A 28 6.24 14.58 -4.58
N GLY A 29 7.21 14.64 -3.68
CA GLY A 29 7.22 13.81 -2.49
C GLY A 29 6.05 14.10 -1.57
N GLU A 30 5.77 15.37 -1.34
CA GLU A 30 4.64 15.79 -0.50
C GLU A 30 3.30 15.33 -1.09
N LYS A 31 3.12 15.51 -2.40
CA LYS A 31 1.89 15.08 -3.09
C LYS A 31 1.69 13.58 -2.99
N PHE A 32 2.77 12.81 -3.14
CA PHE A 32 2.68 11.35 -3.01
C PHE A 32 2.18 10.98 -1.63
N LEU A 33 2.78 11.52 -0.57
CA LEU A 33 2.40 11.20 0.81
C LEU A 33 0.98 11.64 1.14
N GLN A 34 0.56 12.82 0.66
CA GLN A 34 -0.81 13.29 0.84
C GLN A 34 -1.81 12.37 0.14
N GLY A 35 -1.51 11.97 -1.09
CA GLY A 35 -2.35 11.05 -1.85
C GLY A 35 -2.44 9.68 -1.17
N PHE A 36 -1.33 9.19 -0.65
CA PHE A 36 -1.30 7.92 0.08
C PHE A 36 -2.20 7.98 1.33
N SER A 37 -2.05 9.03 2.14
CA SER A 37 -2.86 9.21 3.34
C SER A 37 -4.35 9.25 3.01
N LYS A 38 -4.71 9.96 1.95
CA LYS A 38 -6.10 10.07 1.49
C LYS A 38 -6.65 8.71 1.07
N ARG A 39 -5.85 7.91 0.34
CA ARG A 39 -6.26 6.56 -0.05
C ARG A 39 -6.42 5.64 1.15
N CYS A 40 -5.53 5.72 2.13
CA CYS A 40 -5.64 4.92 3.35
C CYS A 40 -6.94 5.20 4.09
N LYS A 41 -7.32 6.46 4.21
CA LYS A 41 -8.59 6.84 4.85
C LYS A 41 -9.78 6.30 4.07
N GLN A 42 -9.73 6.37 2.74
CA GLN A 42 -10.77 5.82 1.88
C GLN A 42 -10.89 4.30 2.05
N LEU A 43 -9.76 3.60 2.05
CA LEU A 43 -9.73 2.15 2.23
C LEU A 43 -10.21 1.73 3.63
N ALA A 44 -9.88 2.50 4.66
CA ALA A 44 -10.35 2.22 6.02
C ALA A 44 -11.88 2.34 6.10
N SER A 45 -12.46 3.30 5.38
CA SER A 45 -13.91 3.49 5.34
C SER A 45 -14.62 2.50 4.42
N PHE A 46 -13.98 2.08 3.33
CA PHE A 46 -14.55 1.19 2.33
C PHE A 46 -13.54 0.08 1.99
N PRO A 47 -13.34 -0.89 2.90
CA PRO A 47 -12.21 -1.83 2.78
C PRO A 47 -12.35 -2.82 1.62
N ASN A 48 -13.53 -2.95 1.02
CA ASN A 48 -13.75 -3.90 -0.07
C ASN A 48 -13.57 -3.29 -1.47
N ILE A 49 -13.19 -2.02 -1.58
CA ILE A 49 -13.03 -1.39 -2.89
C ILE A 49 -11.76 -1.83 -3.63
N GLY A 50 -10.77 -2.30 -2.91
CA GLY A 50 -9.55 -2.82 -3.53
C GLY A 50 -9.78 -4.17 -4.21
N ARG A 51 -8.99 -4.43 -5.24
CA ARG A 51 -9.02 -5.70 -5.95
C ARG A 51 -8.53 -6.82 -5.04
N SER A 52 -9.13 -8.03 -5.16
CA SER A 52 -8.66 -9.20 -4.43
C SER A 52 -7.35 -9.73 -5.01
N TYR A 53 -6.44 -10.08 -4.13
CA TYR A 53 -5.18 -10.76 -4.44
C TYR A 53 -5.08 -12.08 -3.64
N ASP A 54 -6.21 -12.78 -3.52
CA ASP A 54 -6.26 -14.06 -2.78
C ASP A 54 -5.30 -15.11 -3.34
N ASP A 55 -5.00 -15.02 -4.62
CA ASP A 55 -4.03 -15.91 -5.29
C ASP A 55 -2.60 -15.73 -4.74
N LEU A 56 -2.28 -14.57 -4.19
CA LEU A 56 -0.98 -14.32 -3.57
C LEU A 56 -1.01 -14.64 -2.08
N GLN A 57 -2.06 -14.19 -1.40
CA GLN A 57 -2.25 -14.43 0.02
C GLN A 57 -3.74 -14.23 0.33
N ILE A 58 -4.37 -15.19 1.00
CA ILE A 58 -5.80 -15.12 1.31
C ILE A 58 -6.08 -13.86 2.14
N GLY A 59 -7.08 -13.10 1.69
CA GLY A 59 -7.49 -11.86 2.34
C GLY A 59 -6.74 -10.62 1.89
N LEU A 60 -5.73 -10.78 1.04
CA LEU A 60 -4.96 -9.65 0.55
C LEU A 60 -5.76 -8.90 -0.51
N ARG A 61 -5.76 -7.57 -0.41
CA ARG A 61 -6.39 -6.67 -1.39
C ARG A 61 -5.39 -5.61 -1.81
N GLY A 62 -5.66 -4.95 -2.92
CA GLY A 62 -4.79 -3.90 -3.40
C GLY A 62 -5.52 -2.81 -4.17
N LEU A 63 -4.99 -1.60 -4.08
CA LEU A 63 -5.49 -0.44 -4.80
C LEU A 63 -4.31 0.25 -5.47
N THR A 64 -4.46 0.56 -6.77
CA THR A 64 -3.40 1.25 -7.50
C THR A 64 -3.41 2.74 -7.19
N MET A 65 -2.21 3.31 -7.12
CA MET A 65 -2.01 4.73 -6.86
C MET A 65 -0.66 5.16 -7.43
N SER A 66 -0.68 6.08 -8.40
CA SER A 66 0.55 6.67 -8.97
C SER A 66 1.58 5.64 -9.48
N GLY A 67 1.10 4.53 -10.06
CA GLY A 67 1.96 3.46 -10.56
C GLY A 67 2.37 2.43 -9.50
N TYR A 68 1.94 2.61 -8.27
CA TYR A 68 2.18 1.68 -7.17
C TYR A 68 0.90 0.96 -6.81
N ILE A 69 1.05 -0.17 -6.13
CA ILE A 69 -0.06 -0.91 -5.57
C ILE A 69 0.04 -0.84 -4.04
N VAL A 70 -1.01 -0.33 -3.42
CA VAL A 70 -1.13 -0.33 -1.96
C VAL A 70 -1.79 -1.64 -1.58
N LEU A 71 -1.01 -2.57 -1.05
CA LEU A 71 -1.48 -3.89 -0.62
C LEU A 71 -1.92 -3.81 0.84
N TYR A 72 -3.12 -4.27 1.12
CA TYR A 72 -3.70 -4.18 2.46
C TYR A 72 -4.56 -5.39 2.78
N ARG A 73 -4.87 -5.56 4.04
CA ARG A 73 -5.79 -6.59 4.52
C ARG A 73 -6.72 -6.00 5.56
N LEU A 74 -7.88 -6.62 5.73
CA LEU A 74 -8.83 -6.22 6.76
C LEU A 74 -8.35 -6.75 8.12
N ILE A 75 -8.50 -5.91 9.13
CA ILE A 75 -8.29 -6.27 10.54
C ILE A 75 -9.56 -5.89 11.31
N ASP A 76 -9.61 -6.22 12.60
CA ASP A 76 -10.85 -6.07 13.39
C ASP A 76 -11.45 -4.67 13.34
N ASP A 77 -10.63 -3.63 13.35
CA ASP A 77 -11.10 -2.25 13.47
C ASP A 77 -10.68 -1.38 12.27
N GLY A 78 -10.42 -2.02 11.14
CA GLY A 78 -10.04 -1.27 9.95
C GLY A 78 -9.19 -2.09 9.00
N ILE A 79 -8.07 -1.52 8.58
CA ILE A 79 -7.16 -2.18 7.65
C ILE A 79 -5.71 -2.05 8.11
N GLU A 80 -4.89 -2.99 7.65
CA GLU A 80 -3.43 -2.90 7.76
C GLU A 80 -2.84 -2.78 6.36
N ILE A 81 -2.03 -1.75 6.13
CA ILE A 81 -1.26 -1.62 4.91
C ILE A 81 -0.07 -2.57 5.04
N VAL A 82 -0.03 -3.58 4.17
CA VAL A 82 0.96 -4.66 4.24
C VAL A 82 2.23 -4.29 3.48
N ARG A 83 2.08 -3.79 2.27
CA ARG A 83 3.19 -3.35 1.41
C ARG A 83 2.71 -2.25 0.47
N VAL A 84 3.65 -1.43 -0.02
CA VAL A 84 3.42 -0.50 -1.11
C VAL A 84 4.50 -0.79 -2.15
N VAL A 85 4.10 -1.33 -3.30
CA VAL A 85 5.04 -1.87 -4.27
C VAL A 85 4.79 -1.32 -5.66
N ASN A 86 5.82 -1.31 -6.50
CA ASN A 86 5.69 -0.91 -7.90
C ASN A 86 4.78 -1.91 -8.61
N GLY A 87 3.82 -1.41 -9.39
CA GLY A 87 2.86 -2.25 -10.12
C GLY A 87 3.48 -3.16 -11.17
N ARG A 88 4.74 -2.90 -11.55
CA ARG A 88 5.48 -3.74 -12.50
C ARG A 88 6.28 -4.85 -11.82
N GLN A 89 6.35 -4.82 -10.49
CA GLN A 89 7.11 -5.81 -9.73
C GLN A 89 6.40 -7.15 -9.74
N ASP A 90 7.17 -8.23 -9.68
CA ASP A 90 6.61 -9.58 -9.55
C ASP A 90 6.05 -9.76 -8.14
N LEU A 91 4.74 -9.65 -8.01
CA LEU A 91 4.08 -9.73 -6.72
C LEU A 91 4.17 -11.14 -6.13
N GLY A 92 4.17 -12.17 -6.98
CA GLY A 92 4.30 -13.55 -6.52
C GLY A 92 5.58 -13.77 -5.73
N ALA A 93 6.68 -13.18 -6.18
CA ALA A 93 7.98 -13.31 -5.51
C ALA A 93 7.97 -12.68 -4.11
N LEU A 94 7.18 -11.62 -3.90
CA LEU A 94 7.11 -10.93 -2.61
C LEU A 94 6.43 -11.77 -1.52
N PHE A 95 5.56 -12.69 -1.93
CA PHE A 95 4.75 -13.48 -1.01
C PHE A 95 5.09 -14.97 -1.07
N ASP A 96 6.16 -15.33 -1.77
CA ASP A 96 6.62 -16.72 -1.87
C ASP A 96 7.38 -17.07 -0.58
N PRO A 97 6.89 -18.06 0.21
CA PRO A 97 7.55 -18.42 1.46
C PRO A 97 8.91 -19.09 1.25
N ASP A 98 9.22 -19.53 0.03
CA ASP A 98 10.48 -20.20 -0.28
C ASP A 98 11.59 -19.22 -0.70
N LEU A 99 11.31 -17.95 -0.72
CA LEU A 99 12.29 -16.91 -1.08
C LEU A 99 12.87 -16.18 0.11
#